data_743453359a8332752e542a3475dd22d8
#
_entry.id   743453359a8332752e542a3475dd22d8
#
_cell.length_a   1.000
_cell.length_b   1.000
_cell.length_c   1.000
_cell.angle_alpha   90.00
_cell.angle_beta   90.00
_cell.angle_gamma   90.00
#
_symmetry.space_group_name_H-M   'P 1'
#
loop_
_entity.id
_entity.type
_entity.pdbx_description
1 polymer ?
#
loop_
_entity_poly.entity_id
_entity_poly.type
_entity_poly.pdbx_seq_one_letter_code
_entity_poly.pdbx_strand_id
1 'polypeptide(L)'
;MVPAAAVEGVESRARKSGEGGDIAPFSVTRTTSSDIEEQAASLREWDQVYEQMTPGRFVGGLHEMCFAGIQVFRESTNQAVHEAGAPWTGSRAIGVPVRMDGTARFRGEPVDVDALVTLGAGDELDFYTPRGFEIFGLVVDEKALEAHARQVEHRDLGAALAGKGVFKPGTDRLSEFRRLLMSVIQSLDANPVALQYRQTQG
;
A
#
# COMPACT_ATOMS: atom_id res chain seq x y z
N MET A 1 -4.33 51.63 14.45
CA MET A 1 -4.31 51.51 12.98
C MET A 1 -3.22 50.53 12.64
N VAL A 2 -3.57 49.26 12.45
CA VAL A 2 -2.66 48.16 12.14
C VAL A 2 -3.17 47.56 10.82
N PRO A 3 -2.35 47.39 9.80
CA PRO A 3 -2.80 46.89 8.49
C PRO A 3 -2.99 45.37 8.52
N ALA A 4 -4.04 44.93 7.84
CA ALA A 4 -4.39 43.56 7.60
C ALA A 4 -3.35 42.90 6.66
N ALA A 5 -2.87 41.71 7.05
CA ALA A 5 -2.09 40.84 6.18
C ALA A 5 -3.04 40.01 5.31
N ALA A 6 -2.79 40.06 4.01
CA ALA A 6 -3.50 39.31 2.98
C ALA A 6 -3.20 37.81 3.12
N VAL A 7 -4.25 37.02 3.09
CA VAL A 7 -4.17 35.56 2.95
C VAL A 7 -4.13 35.28 1.45
N GLU A 8 -2.96 34.88 0.94
CA GLU A 8 -2.81 34.40 -0.45
C GLU A 8 -3.41 33.00 -0.57
N GLY A 9 -4.22 32.84 -1.62
CA GLY A 9 -4.97 31.65 -1.90
C GLY A 9 -4.09 30.45 -2.29
N VAL A 10 -4.46 29.30 -1.78
CA VAL A 10 -3.99 28.00 -2.23
C VAL A 10 -4.71 27.68 -3.54
N GLU A 11 -4.02 27.86 -4.66
CA GLU A 11 -4.50 27.40 -5.96
C GLU A 11 -4.49 25.87 -6.03
N SER A 12 -5.69 25.30 -6.08
CA SER A 12 -5.94 23.91 -6.44
C SER A 12 -5.42 23.64 -7.86
N ARG A 13 -4.27 23.00 -7.99
CA ARG A 13 -3.80 22.49 -9.28
C ARG A 13 -4.52 21.18 -9.61
N ALA A 14 -5.60 21.29 -10.37
CA ALA A 14 -6.19 20.17 -11.09
C ALA A 14 -5.12 19.58 -12.05
N ARG A 15 -4.67 18.35 -11.80
CA ARG A 15 -3.79 17.62 -12.71
C ARG A 15 -4.62 17.09 -13.87
N LYS A 16 -4.26 17.50 -15.08
CA LYS A 16 -4.78 16.97 -16.34
C LYS A 16 -4.40 15.50 -16.46
N SER A 17 -5.37 14.64 -16.70
CA SER A 17 -5.20 13.28 -17.20
C SER A 17 -4.54 13.33 -18.57
N GLY A 18 -3.25 12.99 -18.64
CA GLY A 18 -2.47 12.84 -19.87
C GLY A 18 -2.04 11.40 -20.02
N GLU A 19 -2.37 10.84 -21.16
CA GLU A 19 -1.94 9.51 -21.64
C GLU A 19 -0.42 9.41 -21.69
N GLY A 20 0.10 8.27 -21.27
CA GLY A 20 1.52 7.92 -21.35
C GLY A 20 2.07 7.60 -19.98
N GLY A 21 2.21 6.30 -19.66
CA GLY A 21 2.74 5.83 -18.40
C GLY A 21 4.16 6.34 -18.15
N ASP A 22 4.27 7.47 -17.48
CA ASP A 22 5.51 7.90 -16.87
C ASP A 22 5.82 6.91 -15.74
N ILE A 23 6.84 6.09 -15.95
CA ILE A 23 7.38 5.19 -14.91
C ILE A 23 7.76 6.11 -13.73
N ALA A 24 7.01 6.01 -12.64
CA ALA A 24 7.25 6.82 -11.46
C ALA A 24 8.73 6.69 -11.04
N PRO A 25 9.43 7.82 -10.79
CA PRO A 25 10.83 7.78 -10.40
C PRO A 25 10.98 6.97 -9.11
N PHE A 26 12.07 6.23 -9.00
CA PHE A 26 12.41 5.49 -7.79
C PHE A 26 12.36 6.42 -6.57
N SER A 27 11.65 6.00 -5.55
CA SER A 27 11.58 6.72 -4.28
C SER A 27 11.55 5.76 -3.10
N VAL A 28 12.18 6.16 -2.01
CA VAL A 28 12.11 5.50 -0.70
C VAL A 28 11.68 6.55 0.31
N THR A 29 10.67 6.23 1.09
CA THR A 29 10.14 7.09 2.14
C THR A 29 10.05 6.31 3.44
N ARG A 30 10.48 6.94 4.54
CA ARG A 30 10.28 6.43 5.90
C ARG A 30 9.67 7.53 6.74
N THR A 31 8.55 7.24 7.34
CA THR A 31 7.84 8.15 8.24
C THR A 31 7.49 7.47 9.55
N THR A 32 7.41 8.27 10.60
CA THR A 32 6.79 7.89 11.87
C THR A 32 5.81 8.99 12.21
N SER A 33 4.56 8.64 12.39
CA SER A 33 3.49 9.59 12.67
C SER A 33 2.99 9.43 14.10
N SER A 34 2.68 10.52 14.74
CA SER A 34 1.97 10.56 16.03
C SER A 34 0.52 11.03 15.89
N ASP A 35 0.09 11.21 14.67
CA ASP A 35 -1.24 11.61 14.25
C ASP A 35 -1.77 10.64 13.20
N ILE A 36 -3.05 10.28 13.30
CA ILE A 36 -3.66 9.27 12.44
C ILE A 36 -3.95 9.79 11.03
N GLU A 37 -4.25 11.08 10.89
CA GLU A 37 -4.49 11.72 9.60
C GLU A 37 -3.18 11.84 8.82
N GLU A 38 -2.08 12.19 9.52
CA GLU A 38 -0.73 12.18 8.93
C GLU A 38 -0.33 10.77 8.47
N GLN A 39 -0.69 9.73 9.25
CA GLN A 39 -0.42 8.34 8.86
C GLN A 39 -1.19 7.98 7.59
N ALA A 40 -2.47 8.26 7.51
CA ALA A 40 -3.30 8.00 6.34
C ALA A 40 -2.77 8.73 5.09
N ALA A 41 -2.31 9.98 5.24
CA ALA A 41 -1.77 10.80 4.14
C ALA A 41 -0.34 10.41 3.72
N SER A 42 0.36 9.57 4.48
CA SER A 42 1.77 9.25 4.22
C SER A 42 1.97 8.25 3.08
N LEU A 43 0.98 7.40 2.78
CA LEU A 43 1.04 6.42 1.71
C LEU A 43 0.71 7.06 0.35
N ARG A 44 1.62 6.96 -0.60
CA ARG A 44 1.48 7.62 -1.90
C ARG A 44 0.43 6.94 -2.77
N GLU A 45 -0.24 7.77 -3.61
CA GLU A 45 -1.18 7.28 -4.61
C GLU A 45 -2.38 6.50 -4.00
N TRP A 46 -2.63 6.70 -2.70
CA TRP A 46 -3.82 6.22 -2.02
C TRP A 46 -4.72 7.39 -1.68
N ASP A 47 -6.01 7.23 -1.96
CA ASP A 47 -7.08 8.09 -1.45
C ASP A 47 -7.73 7.36 -0.27
N GLN A 48 -7.30 7.68 0.95
CA GLN A 48 -7.71 6.94 2.14
C GLN A 48 -7.85 7.82 3.37
N VAL A 49 -8.69 7.35 4.27
CA VAL A 49 -8.91 7.94 5.59
C VAL A 49 -8.76 6.84 6.65
N TYR A 50 -8.19 7.21 7.80
CA TYR A 50 -8.04 6.33 8.95
C TYR A 50 -8.83 6.87 10.13
N GLU A 51 -9.49 5.99 10.87
CA GLU A 51 -10.17 6.28 12.11
C GLU A 51 -9.57 5.44 13.25
N GLN A 52 -9.11 6.11 14.33
CA GLN A 52 -8.59 5.41 15.51
C GLN A 52 -9.74 4.82 16.31
N MET A 53 -9.78 3.49 16.44
CA MET A 53 -10.86 2.74 17.09
C MET A 53 -10.62 2.50 18.58
N THR A 54 -9.40 2.71 19.07
CA THR A 54 -9.06 2.49 20.49
C THR A 54 -8.43 3.73 21.10
N PRO A 55 -8.72 4.03 22.41
CA PRO A 55 -8.14 5.17 23.05
C PRO A 55 -6.64 5.01 23.28
N GLY A 56 -5.95 6.14 23.35
CA GLY A 56 -4.51 6.21 23.63
C GLY A 56 -3.75 7.02 22.58
N ARG A 57 -2.48 7.26 22.84
CA ARG A 57 -1.62 7.97 21.90
C ARG A 57 -1.38 7.11 20.67
N PHE A 58 -1.62 7.67 19.50
CA PHE A 58 -1.29 7.03 18.23
C PHE A 58 0.21 7.07 17.95
N VAL A 59 0.72 5.98 17.44
CA VAL A 59 2.05 5.90 16.82
C VAL A 59 1.92 4.97 15.62
N GLY A 60 2.20 5.51 14.45
CA GLY A 60 2.26 4.77 13.20
C GLY A 60 3.65 4.83 12.59
N GLY A 61 3.95 3.91 11.71
CA GLY A 61 5.19 3.89 10.93
C GLY A 61 4.93 3.40 9.53
N LEU A 62 5.57 4.03 8.56
CA LEU A 62 5.53 3.63 7.16
C LEU A 62 6.96 3.57 6.60
N HIS A 63 7.24 2.50 5.90
CA HIS A 63 8.40 2.37 5.04
C HIS A 63 7.92 1.97 3.65
N GLU A 64 7.99 2.91 2.72
CA GLU A 64 7.45 2.80 1.36
C GLU A 64 8.55 2.91 0.32
N MET A 65 8.40 2.15 -0.75
CA MET A 65 9.26 2.17 -1.94
C MET A 65 8.41 2.13 -3.18
N CYS A 66 8.67 3.05 -4.12
CA CYS A 66 8.03 3.08 -5.43
C CYS A 66 9.09 2.97 -6.52
N PHE A 67 8.90 2.07 -7.46
CA PHE A 67 9.79 1.85 -8.61
C PHE A 67 9.05 1.17 -9.75
N ALA A 68 9.27 1.63 -10.97
CA ALA A 68 8.75 1.00 -12.20
C ALA A 68 7.24 0.63 -12.15
N GLY A 69 6.40 1.50 -11.55
CA GLY A 69 4.97 1.24 -11.42
C GLY A 69 4.59 0.21 -10.33
N ILE A 70 5.54 -0.14 -9.48
CA ILE A 70 5.35 -1.01 -8.32
C ILE A 70 5.52 -0.18 -7.05
N GLN A 71 4.61 -0.33 -6.11
CA GLN A 71 4.73 0.18 -4.75
C GLN A 71 4.85 -0.99 -3.80
N VAL A 72 5.87 -0.98 -2.94
CA VAL A 72 6.02 -1.93 -1.84
C VAL A 72 6.15 -1.13 -0.57
N PHE A 73 5.40 -1.50 0.45
CA PHE A 73 5.47 -0.83 1.73
C PHE A 73 5.34 -1.80 2.91
N ARG A 74 5.83 -1.35 4.05
CA ARG A 74 5.60 -1.93 5.36
C ARG A 74 4.99 -0.86 6.23
N GLU A 75 3.80 -1.11 6.72
CA GLU A 75 3.07 -0.21 7.59
C GLU A 75 2.84 -0.84 8.96
N SER A 76 2.85 -0.01 10.00
CA SER A 76 2.56 -0.43 11.37
C SER A 76 1.75 0.59 12.12
N THR A 77 0.82 0.13 12.97
CA THR A 77 0.02 0.96 13.88
C THR A 77 -0.02 0.34 15.27
N ASN A 78 0.06 1.18 16.31
CA ASN A 78 -0.02 0.72 17.70
C ASN A 78 -1.46 0.64 18.22
N GLN A 79 -2.39 1.38 17.62
CA GLN A 79 -3.81 1.41 17.96
C GLN A 79 -4.61 0.59 16.95
N ALA A 80 -5.82 0.17 17.32
CA ALA A 80 -6.76 -0.37 16.36
C ALA A 80 -7.27 0.75 15.47
N VAL A 81 -7.33 0.48 14.15
CA VAL A 81 -7.64 1.45 13.10
C VAL A 81 -8.72 0.88 12.19
N HIS A 82 -9.64 1.73 11.76
CA HIS A 82 -10.48 1.51 10.59
C HIS A 82 -9.90 2.29 9.43
N GLU A 83 -9.58 1.60 8.35
CA GLU A 83 -8.99 2.13 7.13
C GLU A 83 -10.01 2.03 6.00
N ALA A 84 -10.33 3.15 5.36
CA ALA A 84 -11.26 3.21 4.23
C ALA A 84 -10.65 4.03 3.10
N GLY A 85 -10.89 3.62 1.84
CA GLY A 85 -10.37 4.32 0.66
C GLY A 85 -10.04 3.41 -0.50
N ALA A 86 -9.07 3.79 -1.33
CA ALA A 86 -8.64 3.01 -2.47
C ALA A 86 -7.20 3.33 -2.88
N PRO A 87 -6.45 2.38 -3.47
CA PRO A 87 -5.20 2.65 -4.16
C PRO A 87 -5.48 3.35 -5.52
N TRP A 88 -4.43 3.75 -6.24
CA TRP A 88 -4.59 4.40 -7.54
C TRP A 88 -5.42 3.55 -8.53
N THR A 89 -6.15 4.25 -9.39
CA THR A 89 -7.04 3.63 -10.38
C THR A 89 -6.29 2.66 -11.30
N GLY A 90 -6.82 1.46 -11.48
CA GLY A 90 -6.23 0.42 -12.32
C GLY A 90 -5.15 -0.42 -11.64
N SER A 91 -4.89 -0.21 -10.37
CA SER A 91 -3.97 -1.02 -9.59
C SER A 91 -4.64 -2.22 -8.95
N ARG A 92 -3.82 -3.18 -8.56
CA ARG A 92 -4.14 -4.25 -7.63
C ARG A 92 -3.25 -4.16 -6.42
N ALA A 93 -3.87 -4.08 -5.24
CA ALA A 93 -3.17 -4.13 -3.97
C ALA A 93 -3.25 -5.53 -3.35
N ILE A 94 -2.15 -5.97 -2.74
CA ILE A 94 -2.02 -7.22 -1.99
C ILE A 94 -1.43 -6.88 -0.64
N GLY A 95 -2.19 -7.14 0.43
CA GLY A 95 -1.76 -6.94 1.80
C GLY A 95 -1.43 -8.26 2.48
N VAL A 96 -0.30 -8.33 3.16
CA VAL A 96 0.18 -9.52 3.89
C VAL A 96 0.46 -9.15 5.34
N PRO A 97 -0.43 -9.47 6.28
CA PRO A 97 -0.19 -9.21 7.69
C PRO A 97 1.10 -9.87 8.18
N VAL A 98 1.85 -9.16 9.00
CA VAL A 98 3.11 -9.64 9.61
C VAL A 98 2.91 -9.95 11.09
N ARG A 99 2.20 -9.04 11.77
CA ARG A 99 1.89 -9.12 13.19
C ARG A 99 0.56 -8.45 13.48
N MET A 100 -0.18 -8.97 14.45
CA MET A 100 -1.40 -8.36 14.96
C MET A 100 -1.73 -8.88 16.37
N ASP A 101 -2.27 -8.01 17.21
CA ASP A 101 -2.73 -8.38 18.56
C ASP A 101 -4.26 -8.59 18.52
N GLY A 102 -4.69 -9.62 17.80
CA GLY A 102 -6.12 -9.93 17.61
C GLY A 102 -6.46 -10.38 16.20
N THR A 103 -7.70 -10.16 15.80
CA THR A 103 -8.22 -10.51 14.47
C THR A 103 -8.59 -9.23 13.72
N ALA A 104 -8.09 -9.10 12.51
CA ALA A 104 -8.51 -8.03 11.60
C ALA A 104 -9.80 -8.43 10.84
N ARG A 105 -10.45 -7.45 10.20
CA ARG A 105 -11.60 -7.67 9.31
C ARG A 105 -11.42 -6.88 8.03
N PHE A 106 -11.41 -7.56 6.92
CA PHE A 106 -11.32 -6.98 5.60
C PHE A 106 -12.65 -7.17 4.87
N ARG A 107 -13.35 -6.07 4.57
CA ARG A 107 -14.70 -6.10 3.94
C ARG A 107 -15.65 -7.06 4.67
N GLY A 108 -15.60 -7.03 6.01
CA GLY A 108 -16.41 -7.90 6.89
C GLY A 108 -15.86 -9.31 7.09
N GLU A 109 -14.94 -9.81 6.27
CA GLU A 109 -14.32 -11.12 6.43
C GLU A 109 -13.19 -11.11 7.47
N PRO A 110 -13.08 -12.15 8.33
CA PRO A 110 -11.99 -12.22 9.31
C PRO A 110 -10.64 -12.50 8.64
N VAL A 111 -9.61 -11.78 9.09
CA VAL A 111 -8.23 -11.90 8.62
C VAL A 111 -7.33 -12.21 9.79
N ASP A 112 -6.53 -13.26 9.68
CA ASP A 112 -5.46 -13.62 10.61
C ASP A 112 -4.09 -13.49 9.94
N VAL A 113 -3.04 -13.80 10.68
CA VAL A 113 -1.67 -13.69 10.14
C VAL A 113 -1.39 -14.68 9.00
N ASP A 114 -2.16 -15.74 8.85
CA ASP A 114 -2.03 -16.75 7.78
C ASP A 114 -2.89 -16.46 6.56
N ALA A 115 -3.47 -15.26 6.50
CA ALA A 115 -4.23 -14.77 5.36
C ALA A 115 -3.46 -13.67 4.62
N LEU A 116 -3.83 -13.45 3.36
CA LEU A 116 -3.55 -12.24 2.61
C LEU A 116 -4.86 -11.60 2.18
N VAL A 117 -4.85 -10.28 1.99
CA VAL A 117 -5.97 -9.52 1.47
C VAL A 117 -5.64 -8.95 0.09
N THR A 118 -6.63 -8.75 -0.76
CA THR A 118 -6.42 -8.12 -2.07
C THR A 118 -7.58 -7.22 -2.47
N LEU A 119 -7.22 -6.10 -3.09
CA LEU A 119 -8.12 -5.17 -3.76
C LEU A 119 -7.81 -5.19 -5.25
N GLY A 120 -8.82 -5.43 -6.09
CA GLY A 120 -8.72 -5.26 -7.54
C GLY A 120 -8.99 -3.83 -7.96
N ALA A 121 -8.85 -3.56 -9.25
CA ALA A 121 -9.16 -2.25 -9.80
C ALA A 121 -10.65 -1.90 -9.57
N GLY A 122 -10.89 -0.78 -8.90
CA GLY A 122 -12.22 -0.29 -8.55
C GLY A 122 -12.82 -0.87 -7.27
N ASP A 123 -12.10 -1.74 -6.56
CA ASP A 123 -12.49 -2.16 -5.22
C ASP A 123 -12.17 -1.05 -4.20
N GLU A 124 -13.01 -0.94 -3.17
CA GLU A 124 -12.79 -0.04 -2.03
C GLU A 124 -12.17 -0.80 -0.86
N LEU A 125 -11.23 -0.15 -0.17
CA LEU A 125 -10.69 -0.59 1.10
C LEU A 125 -11.75 -0.38 2.19
N ASP A 126 -11.99 -1.42 2.98
CA ASP A 126 -12.73 -1.40 4.23
C ASP A 126 -12.03 -2.40 5.16
N PHE A 127 -11.11 -1.88 5.99
CA PHE A 127 -10.21 -2.72 6.76
C PHE A 127 -10.16 -2.29 8.22
N TYR A 128 -10.62 -3.16 9.10
CA TYR A 128 -10.52 -3.01 10.54
C TYR A 128 -9.32 -3.79 11.05
N THR A 129 -8.32 -3.08 11.56
CA THR A 129 -7.08 -3.66 12.07
C THR A 129 -7.01 -3.58 13.60
N PRO A 130 -6.52 -4.61 14.29
CA PRO A 130 -6.38 -4.60 15.75
C PRO A 130 -5.17 -3.80 16.19
N ARG A 131 -4.97 -3.69 17.51
CA ARG A 131 -3.74 -3.09 18.06
C ARG A 131 -2.49 -3.86 17.64
N GLY A 132 -1.37 -3.15 17.59
CA GLY A 132 -0.08 -3.75 17.26
C GLY A 132 -0.04 -4.37 15.86
N PHE A 133 -0.81 -3.80 14.93
CA PHE A 133 -0.90 -4.30 13.56
C PHE A 133 0.31 -3.92 12.74
N GLU A 134 0.76 -4.84 11.90
CA GLU A 134 1.83 -4.63 10.95
C GLU A 134 1.56 -5.43 9.68
N ILE A 135 1.73 -4.80 8.53
CA ILE A 135 1.42 -5.36 7.22
C ILE A 135 2.49 -5.00 6.19
N PHE A 136 2.79 -5.93 5.27
CA PHE A 136 3.39 -5.61 3.99
C PHE A 136 2.29 -5.36 2.96
N GLY A 137 2.45 -4.29 2.16
CA GLY A 137 1.65 -4.03 0.98
C GLY A 137 2.50 -4.11 -0.29
N LEU A 138 1.89 -4.68 -1.33
CA LEU A 138 2.39 -4.67 -2.70
C LEU A 138 1.27 -4.13 -3.58
N VAL A 139 1.53 -3.06 -4.32
CA VAL A 139 0.58 -2.49 -5.27
C VAL A 139 1.22 -2.40 -6.65
N VAL A 140 0.51 -2.87 -7.66
CA VAL A 140 1.01 -2.97 -9.03
C VAL A 140 -0.11 -2.61 -10.02
N ASP A 141 0.25 -2.22 -11.23
CA ASP A 141 -0.71 -2.13 -12.34
C ASP A 141 -1.35 -3.50 -12.59
N GLU A 142 -2.69 -3.58 -12.52
CA GLU A 142 -3.43 -4.84 -12.61
C GLU A 142 -3.28 -5.48 -13.99
N LYS A 143 -3.29 -4.68 -15.06
CA LYS A 143 -3.17 -5.20 -16.44
C LYS A 143 -1.77 -5.76 -16.69
N ALA A 144 -0.73 -5.09 -16.17
CA ALA A 144 0.65 -5.58 -16.27
C ALA A 144 0.83 -6.89 -15.50
N LEU A 145 0.27 -6.99 -14.28
CA LEU A 145 0.29 -8.21 -13.49
C LEU A 145 -0.42 -9.37 -14.19
N GLU A 146 -1.62 -9.13 -14.74
CA GLU A 146 -2.38 -10.15 -15.49
C GLU A 146 -1.67 -10.57 -16.77
N ALA A 147 -1.08 -9.64 -17.52
CA ALA A 147 -0.31 -9.95 -18.72
C ALA A 147 0.89 -10.84 -18.38
N HIS A 148 1.63 -10.51 -17.32
CA HIS A 148 2.74 -11.32 -16.83
C HIS A 148 2.29 -12.73 -16.42
N ALA A 149 1.22 -12.84 -15.63
CA ALA A 149 0.68 -14.14 -15.19
C ALA A 149 0.26 -15.03 -16.37
N ARG A 150 -0.34 -14.46 -17.41
CA ARG A 150 -0.70 -15.19 -18.64
C ARG A 150 0.50 -15.64 -19.45
N GLN A 151 1.50 -14.75 -19.60
CA GLN A 151 2.67 -15.03 -20.44
C GLN A 151 3.67 -15.97 -19.80
N VAL A 152 3.93 -15.82 -18.49
CA VAL A 152 4.98 -16.54 -17.77
C VAL A 152 4.42 -17.75 -17.02
N GLU A 153 3.30 -17.58 -16.33
CA GLU A 153 2.72 -18.61 -15.48
C GLU A 153 1.61 -19.41 -16.19
N HIS A 154 1.19 -18.99 -17.39
CA HIS A 154 0.07 -19.56 -18.14
C HIS A 154 -1.23 -19.63 -17.30
N ARG A 155 -1.46 -18.63 -16.46
CA ARG A 155 -2.60 -18.54 -15.55
C ARG A 155 -3.44 -17.30 -15.82
N ASP A 156 -4.75 -17.46 -15.68
CA ASP A 156 -5.70 -16.35 -15.61
C ASP A 156 -5.83 -15.90 -14.15
N LEU A 157 -5.07 -14.85 -13.81
CA LEU A 157 -5.07 -14.31 -12.46
C LEU A 157 -6.37 -13.57 -12.12
N GLY A 158 -6.96 -12.88 -13.10
CA GLY A 158 -8.24 -12.21 -12.94
C GLY A 158 -9.34 -13.18 -12.52
N ALA A 159 -9.45 -14.31 -13.22
CA ALA A 159 -10.42 -15.36 -12.85
C ALA A 159 -10.11 -16.00 -11.49
N ALA A 160 -8.84 -16.20 -11.15
CA ALA A 160 -8.42 -16.79 -9.88
C ALA A 160 -8.73 -15.89 -8.66
N LEU A 161 -8.70 -14.57 -8.83
CA LEU A 161 -8.89 -13.56 -7.79
C LEU A 161 -10.30 -12.95 -7.79
N ALA A 162 -11.14 -13.26 -8.80
CA ALA A 162 -12.45 -12.67 -8.94
C ALA A 162 -13.34 -12.89 -7.69
N GLY A 163 -13.88 -11.78 -7.16
CA GLY A 163 -14.83 -11.77 -6.05
C GLY A 163 -14.29 -12.21 -4.69
N LYS A 164 -12.99 -12.41 -4.57
CA LYS A 164 -12.35 -12.78 -3.30
C LYS A 164 -11.51 -11.64 -2.77
N GLY A 165 -11.74 -11.23 -1.53
CA GLY A 165 -10.95 -10.24 -0.82
C GLY A 165 -9.88 -10.84 0.10
N VAL A 166 -10.13 -12.05 0.62
CA VAL A 166 -9.28 -12.75 1.58
C VAL A 166 -8.87 -14.13 1.06
N PHE A 167 -7.59 -14.45 1.17
CA PHE A 167 -7.01 -15.73 0.73
C PHE A 167 -6.16 -16.36 1.82
N LYS A 168 -6.18 -17.69 1.88
CA LYS A 168 -5.28 -18.48 2.75
C LYS A 168 -4.44 -19.43 1.89
N PRO A 169 -3.28 -18.97 1.38
CA PRO A 169 -2.47 -19.76 0.45
C PRO A 169 -1.69 -20.89 1.12
N GLY A 170 -1.74 -21.00 2.44
CA GLY A 170 -0.96 -21.91 3.27
C GLY A 170 0.26 -21.21 3.88
N THR A 171 0.61 -21.59 5.11
CA THR A 171 1.59 -20.92 5.95
C THR A 171 2.99 -20.85 5.31
N ASP A 172 3.43 -21.92 4.64
CA ASP A 172 4.76 -21.96 4.01
C ASP A 172 4.86 -20.94 2.85
N ARG A 173 3.87 -20.93 1.94
CA ARG A 173 3.85 -20.00 0.81
C ARG A 173 3.78 -18.55 1.28
N LEU A 174 2.98 -18.29 2.30
CA LEU A 174 2.84 -16.95 2.83
C LEU A 174 4.13 -16.49 3.53
N SER A 175 4.82 -17.39 4.21
CA SER A 175 6.13 -17.13 4.83
C SER A 175 7.21 -16.86 3.78
N GLU A 176 7.20 -17.56 2.65
CA GLU A 176 8.07 -17.29 1.51
C GLU A 176 7.78 -15.91 0.90
N PHE A 177 6.52 -15.56 0.73
CA PHE A 177 6.13 -14.26 0.19
C PHE A 177 6.52 -13.10 1.12
N ARG A 178 6.33 -13.24 2.44
CA ARG A 178 6.83 -12.26 3.43
C ARG A 178 8.34 -12.09 3.35
N ARG A 179 9.10 -13.19 3.24
CA ARG A 179 10.57 -13.14 3.09
C ARG A 179 10.98 -12.43 1.81
N LEU A 180 10.26 -12.67 0.71
CA LEU A 180 10.51 -11.97 -0.55
C LEU A 180 10.30 -10.45 -0.39
N LEU A 181 9.15 -10.02 0.14
CA LEU A 181 8.85 -8.60 0.35
C LEU A 181 9.87 -7.93 1.28
N MET A 182 10.25 -8.60 2.37
CA MET A 182 11.30 -8.13 3.27
C MET A 182 12.64 -7.98 2.55
N SER A 183 13.02 -8.96 1.73
CA SER A 183 14.26 -8.93 0.96
C SER A 183 14.28 -7.79 -0.06
N VAL A 184 13.14 -7.53 -0.72
CA VAL A 184 12.99 -6.39 -1.64
C VAL A 184 13.23 -5.07 -0.89
N ILE A 185 12.53 -4.86 0.23
CA ILE A 185 12.67 -3.66 1.05
C ILE A 185 14.13 -3.47 1.50
N GLN A 186 14.77 -4.52 2.04
CA GLN A 186 16.16 -4.45 2.50
C GLN A 186 17.17 -4.19 1.38
N SER A 187 16.96 -4.81 0.21
CA SER A 187 17.85 -4.65 -0.95
C SER A 187 17.81 -3.24 -1.52
N LEU A 188 16.62 -2.66 -1.58
CA LEU A 188 16.41 -1.30 -2.06
C LEU A 188 16.94 -0.25 -1.07
N ASP A 189 16.86 -0.52 0.23
CA ASP A 189 17.49 0.29 1.26
C ASP A 189 19.02 0.32 1.14
N ALA A 190 19.62 -0.85 0.90
CA ALA A 190 21.06 -0.98 0.81
C ALA A 190 21.66 -0.34 -0.46
N ASN A 191 20.89 -0.26 -1.55
CA ASN A 191 21.34 0.22 -2.86
C ASN A 191 20.29 1.10 -3.57
N PRO A 192 19.95 2.29 -3.05
CA PRO A 192 18.99 3.19 -3.69
C PRO A 192 19.44 3.67 -5.08
N VAL A 193 20.74 3.64 -5.37
CA VAL A 193 21.33 4.09 -6.64
C VAL A 193 21.25 3.00 -7.73
N ALA A 194 21.19 1.75 -7.39
CA ALA A 194 21.21 0.65 -8.38
C ALA A 194 19.99 0.65 -9.34
N LEU A 195 18.87 1.23 -8.92
CA LEU A 195 17.66 1.33 -9.76
C LEU A 195 17.65 2.59 -10.64
N GLN A 196 18.38 3.63 -10.29
CA GLN A 196 18.49 4.84 -11.12
C GLN A 196 19.30 4.59 -12.40
N TYR A 197 20.27 3.67 -12.37
CA TYR A 197 21.13 3.36 -13.53
C TYR A 197 20.43 2.54 -14.64
N ARG A 198 19.33 1.83 -14.37
CA ARG A 198 18.60 1.08 -15.40
C ARG A 198 17.64 1.94 -16.22
N GLN A 199 17.30 3.12 -15.76
CA GLN A 199 16.41 4.04 -16.50
C GLN A 199 17.10 4.84 -17.61
N THR A 200 18.44 4.85 -17.66
CA THR A 200 19.23 5.61 -18.67
C THR A 200 19.68 4.77 -19.86
N GLN A 201 19.34 3.49 -19.94
CA GLN A 201 19.76 2.57 -21.05
C GLN A 201 18.57 1.92 -21.79
N GLY A 202 17.37 2.50 -21.73
CA GLY A 202 16.20 2.02 -22.48
C GLY A 202 15.80 2.97 -23.60
#